data_ad4b81d2731da44b7a1cc7174dee4247
#
_entry.id   ad4b81d2731da44b7a1cc7174dee4247
#
_cell.length_a   1.000
_cell.length_b   1.000
_cell.length_c   1.000
_cell.angle_alpha   90.00
_cell.angle_beta   90.00
_cell.angle_gamma   90.00
#
_symmetry.space_group_name_H-M   'P 1'
#
loop_
_entity.id
_entity.type
_entity.pdbx_description
1 polymer ?
#
loop_
_entity_poly.entity_id
_entity_poly.type
_entity_poly.pdbx_seq_one_letter_code
_entity_poly.pdbx_strand_id
1 'polypeptide(L)'
;MKTKSKRFLNLATLCLALLGTTLLMGQPIKAEVSEIGHDHVTISSNGQTDEGAAYGRGHDDGSKFGYEAGLQSSWNESEPPSSDKIPEPSVNPYESSNEQDREDYKEGFRDGYPGGYVAGWRKTHPIEATLQYLWYTVSSWFESLFNNSK
;
A
#
# COMPACT_ATOMS: atom_id res chain seq x y z
N MET A 1 35.03 -24.69 30.04
CA MET A 1 33.98 -23.77 29.59
C MET A 1 34.47 -22.82 28.49
N LYS A 2 35.14 -23.31 27.41
CA LYS A 2 35.71 -22.43 26.33
C LYS A 2 35.05 -22.60 24.95
N THR A 3 34.01 -23.40 24.81
CA THR A 3 33.42 -23.71 23.49
C THR A 3 32.18 -22.84 23.11
N LYS A 4 31.51 -22.27 24.10
CA LYS A 4 30.33 -21.42 23.84
C LYS A 4 30.71 -20.04 23.29
N SER A 5 31.82 -19.44 23.71
CA SER A 5 32.28 -18.13 23.26
C SER A 5 32.70 -18.13 21.78
N LYS A 6 33.31 -19.19 21.27
CA LYS A 6 33.75 -19.29 19.88
C LYS A 6 32.56 -19.39 18.91
N ARG A 7 31.46 -20.03 19.31
CA ARG A 7 30.24 -20.14 18.50
C ARG A 7 29.50 -18.80 18.40
N PHE A 8 29.46 -18.02 19.47
CA PHE A 8 28.90 -16.66 19.46
C PHE A 8 29.72 -15.71 18.60
N LEU A 9 31.05 -15.80 18.65
CA LEU A 9 31.91 -14.94 17.82
C LEU A 9 31.74 -15.24 16.33
N ASN A 10 31.65 -16.52 15.96
CA ASN A 10 31.43 -16.92 14.58
C ASN A 10 30.03 -16.51 14.06
N LEU A 11 28.99 -16.54 14.90
CA LEU A 11 27.65 -16.11 14.55
C LEU A 11 27.59 -14.58 14.33
N ALA A 12 28.23 -13.81 15.20
CA ALA A 12 28.32 -12.36 15.06
C ALA A 12 29.08 -11.94 13.81
N THR A 13 30.17 -12.65 13.46
CA THR A 13 30.93 -12.39 12.24
C THR A 13 30.12 -12.75 10.99
N LEU A 14 29.32 -13.81 11.02
CA LEU A 14 28.45 -14.21 9.93
C LEU A 14 27.34 -13.16 9.70
N CYS A 15 26.74 -12.66 10.77
CA CYS A 15 25.71 -11.60 10.68
C CYS A 15 26.29 -10.29 10.14
N LEU A 16 27.51 -9.91 10.54
CA LEU A 16 28.19 -8.72 10.03
C LEU A 16 28.56 -8.87 8.54
N ALA A 17 28.97 -10.06 8.11
CA ALA A 17 29.26 -10.34 6.70
C ALA A 17 28.00 -10.27 5.83
N LEU A 18 26.87 -10.78 6.31
CA LEU A 18 25.58 -10.71 5.62
C LEU A 18 25.04 -9.26 5.52
N LEU A 19 25.20 -8.47 6.57
CA LEU A 19 24.82 -7.05 6.54
C LEU A 19 25.72 -6.22 5.59
N GLY A 20 27.00 -6.55 5.51
CA GLY A 20 27.95 -5.87 4.63
C GLY A 20 27.68 -6.12 3.15
N THR A 21 27.23 -7.31 2.77
CA THR A 21 26.94 -7.66 1.37
C THR A 21 25.65 -7.02 0.86
N THR A 22 24.67 -6.82 1.72
CA THR A 22 23.41 -6.16 1.34
C THR A 22 23.60 -4.65 1.11
N LEU A 23 24.54 -4.01 1.78
CA LEU A 23 24.87 -2.60 1.58
C LEU A 23 25.66 -2.33 0.28
N LEU A 24 26.43 -3.31 -0.22
CA LEU A 24 27.18 -3.15 -1.47
C LEU A 24 26.36 -3.45 -2.74
N MET A 25 25.25 -4.14 -2.63
CA MET A 25 24.32 -4.42 -3.75
C MET A 25 23.20 -3.38 -3.89
N GLY A 26 23.28 -2.27 -3.18
CA GLY A 26 22.40 -1.12 -3.35
C GLY A 26 22.68 -0.37 -4.65
N GLN A 27 22.61 -1.03 -5.79
CA GLN A 27 22.28 -0.35 -7.01
C GLN A 27 20.83 0.14 -6.84
N PRO A 28 20.57 1.44 -7.08
CA PRO A 28 19.18 1.87 -7.16
C PRO A 28 18.56 1.06 -8.29
N ILE A 29 17.72 0.11 -7.92
CA ILE A 29 16.76 -0.44 -8.85
C ILE A 29 15.99 0.82 -9.29
N LYS A 30 16.30 1.32 -10.48
CA LYS A 30 15.38 2.15 -11.19
C LYS A 30 14.13 1.28 -11.29
N ALA A 31 13.23 1.48 -10.34
CA ALA A 31 11.85 1.14 -10.57
C ALA A 31 11.53 1.93 -11.82
N GLU A 32 11.61 1.27 -12.95
CA GLU A 32 10.95 1.68 -14.16
C GLU A 32 9.50 1.78 -13.72
N VAL A 33 9.12 3.01 -13.37
CA VAL A 33 7.74 3.40 -13.32
C VAL A 33 7.30 3.11 -14.74
N SER A 34 6.74 1.90 -14.92
CA SER A 34 5.89 1.64 -16.05
C SER A 34 4.88 2.77 -15.96
N GLU A 35 5.09 3.84 -16.73
CA GLU A 35 4.03 4.75 -17.09
C GLU A 35 2.95 3.80 -17.59
N ILE A 36 1.97 3.55 -16.72
CA ILE A 36 0.68 3.07 -17.18
C ILE A 36 0.24 4.21 -18.07
N GLY A 37 0.55 4.02 -19.36
CA GLY A 37 0.11 4.92 -20.38
C GLY A 37 -1.37 5.20 -20.10
N HIS A 38 -1.71 6.46 -20.11
CA HIS A 38 -3.07 6.90 -20.37
C HIS A 38 -3.46 6.31 -21.74
N ASP A 39 -3.70 5.00 -21.77
CA ASP A 39 -4.57 4.47 -22.78
C ASP A 39 -5.93 5.08 -22.49
N HIS A 40 -6.14 6.16 -23.23
CA HIS A 40 -7.44 6.69 -23.53
C HIS A 40 -8.26 5.48 -24.01
N VAL A 41 -8.90 4.79 -23.07
CA VAL A 41 -9.93 3.82 -23.37
C VAL A 41 -10.99 4.59 -24.10
N THR A 42 -10.92 4.55 -25.42
CA THR A 42 -12.00 4.95 -26.30
C THR A 42 -13.14 4.01 -25.94
N ILE A 43 -14.09 4.49 -25.15
CA ILE A 43 -15.33 3.80 -24.84
C ILE A 43 -16.03 3.62 -26.18
N SER A 44 -15.86 2.43 -26.74
CA SER A 44 -16.67 1.99 -27.87
C SER A 44 -18.08 1.82 -27.34
N SER A 45 -18.93 2.74 -27.71
CA SER A 45 -20.35 2.75 -27.40
C SER A 45 -21.06 1.59 -28.10
N ASN A 46 -20.93 0.40 -27.55
CA ASN A 46 -21.82 -0.71 -27.80
C ASN A 46 -22.57 -0.99 -26.49
N GLY A 47 -23.87 -0.71 -26.49
CA GLY A 47 -24.92 -0.85 -25.51
C GLY A 47 -24.81 -2.03 -24.51
N GLN A 48 -23.75 -2.12 -23.76
CA GLN A 48 -23.66 -2.87 -22.53
C GLN A 48 -23.94 -1.87 -21.42
N THR A 49 -24.98 -2.14 -20.66
CA THR A 49 -25.33 -1.46 -19.42
C THR A 49 -24.09 -1.35 -18.57
N ASP A 50 -23.70 -0.13 -18.25
CA ASP A 50 -22.48 0.27 -17.54
C ASP A 50 -22.59 -0.05 -16.03
N GLU A 51 -23.07 -1.26 -15.70
CA GLU A 51 -23.08 -1.77 -14.33
C GLU A 51 -21.65 -1.81 -13.84
N GLY A 52 -21.31 -0.93 -12.90
CA GLY A 52 -19.99 -0.81 -12.31
C GLY A 52 -19.13 0.36 -12.77
N ALA A 53 -19.51 1.13 -13.80
CA ALA A 53 -18.74 2.30 -14.22
C ALA A 53 -18.71 3.38 -13.14
N ALA A 54 -19.82 3.59 -12.44
CA ALA A 54 -19.90 4.53 -11.34
C ALA A 54 -19.00 4.09 -10.15
N TYR A 55 -19.05 2.82 -9.79
CA TYR A 55 -18.17 2.26 -8.78
C TYR A 55 -16.69 2.37 -9.16
N GLY A 56 -16.33 1.95 -10.38
CA GLY A 56 -14.94 2.04 -10.86
C GLY A 56 -14.39 3.46 -10.81
N ARG A 57 -15.18 4.43 -11.26
CA ARG A 57 -14.80 5.84 -11.19
C ARG A 57 -14.70 6.33 -9.75
N GLY A 58 -15.62 5.93 -8.88
CA GLY A 58 -15.55 6.22 -7.45
C GLY A 58 -14.27 5.70 -6.83
N HIS A 59 -13.91 4.45 -7.12
CA HIS A 59 -12.69 3.82 -6.64
C HIS A 59 -11.42 4.56 -7.09
N ASP A 60 -11.34 4.98 -8.35
CA ASP A 60 -10.21 5.74 -8.87
C ASP A 60 -10.09 7.12 -8.20
N ASP A 61 -11.22 7.83 -8.08
CA ASP A 61 -11.25 9.13 -7.40
C ASP A 61 -10.90 8.97 -5.91
N GLY A 62 -11.45 7.98 -5.22
CA GLY A 62 -11.13 7.66 -3.83
C GLY A 62 -9.66 7.35 -3.61
N SER A 63 -9.08 6.52 -4.48
CA SER A 63 -7.65 6.20 -4.45
C SER A 63 -6.79 7.45 -4.61
N LYS A 64 -7.14 8.34 -5.51
CA LYS A 64 -6.43 9.59 -5.73
C LYS A 64 -6.52 10.54 -4.53
N PHE A 65 -7.72 10.72 -3.97
CA PHE A 65 -7.91 11.51 -2.76
C PHE A 65 -7.18 10.94 -1.55
N GLY A 66 -7.25 9.63 -1.37
CA GLY A 66 -6.49 8.94 -0.33
C GLY A 66 -4.99 9.14 -0.49
N TYR A 67 -4.47 9.05 -1.72
CA TYR A 67 -3.06 9.27 -1.99
C TYR A 67 -2.61 10.67 -1.59
N GLU A 68 -3.37 11.70 -1.93
CA GLU A 68 -3.07 13.08 -1.53
C GLU A 68 -3.10 13.26 -0.02
N ALA A 69 -4.06 12.66 0.67
CA ALA A 69 -4.13 12.66 2.13
C ALA A 69 -2.93 11.95 2.76
N GLY A 70 -2.54 10.78 2.23
CA GLY A 70 -1.38 10.03 2.68
C GLY A 70 -0.05 10.79 2.49
N LEU A 71 0.10 11.58 1.43
CA LEU A 71 1.27 12.43 1.23
C LEU A 71 1.43 13.50 2.33
N GLN A 72 0.33 13.92 2.94
CA GLN A 72 0.29 14.98 3.95
C GLN A 72 0.26 14.44 5.39
N SER A 73 0.10 13.13 5.56
CA SER A 73 0.01 12.50 6.87
C SER A 73 1.37 12.41 7.58
N SER A 74 1.34 12.29 8.90
CA SER A 74 2.53 12.19 9.74
C SER A 74 3.11 10.78 9.73
N TRP A 75 4.36 10.64 10.18
CA TRP A 75 5.07 9.36 10.22
C TRP A 75 4.36 8.27 11.06
N ASN A 76 3.61 8.65 12.08
CA ASN A 76 2.86 7.76 12.96
C ASN A 76 1.43 7.46 12.47
N GLU A 77 1.02 8.01 11.33
CA GLU A 77 -0.29 7.84 10.72
C GLU A 77 -0.20 6.94 9.47
N SER A 78 0.44 5.78 9.63
CA SER A 78 0.64 4.82 8.54
C SER A 78 -0.63 4.08 8.12
N GLU A 79 -1.65 4.06 8.99
CA GLU A 79 -2.93 3.43 8.73
C GLU A 79 -3.94 4.45 8.20
N PRO A 80 -4.72 4.08 7.18
CA PRO A 80 -5.79 4.94 6.70
C PRO A 80 -6.88 5.11 7.78
N PRO A 81 -7.65 6.20 7.71
CA PRO A 81 -8.80 6.35 8.59
C PRO A 81 -9.80 5.19 8.41
N SER A 82 -10.50 4.85 9.48
CA SER A 82 -11.60 3.89 9.42
C SER A 82 -12.70 4.36 8.45
N SER A 83 -13.44 3.44 7.88
CA SER A 83 -14.41 3.71 6.80
C SER A 83 -15.45 4.80 7.14
N ASP A 84 -15.82 4.91 8.42
CA ASP A 84 -16.72 5.94 8.94
C ASP A 84 -16.09 7.34 9.03
N LYS A 85 -14.77 7.44 8.90
CA LYS A 85 -14.00 8.69 8.94
C LYS A 85 -13.42 9.10 7.58
N ILE A 86 -13.61 8.28 6.56
CA ILE A 86 -13.25 8.65 5.19
C ILE A 86 -14.15 9.82 4.78
N PRO A 87 -13.58 10.93 4.27
CA PRO A 87 -14.40 12.06 3.84
C PRO A 87 -15.29 11.67 2.67
N GLU A 88 -16.49 12.21 2.65
CA GLU A 88 -17.37 12.09 1.48
C GLU A 88 -16.76 12.85 0.28
N PRO A 89 -16.93 12.34 -0.96
CA PRO A 89 -16.49 13.06 -2.14
C PRO A 89 -17.19 14.41 -2.24
N SER A 90 -16.42 15.47 -2.45
CA SER A 90 -16.96 16.83 -2.57
C SER A 90 -17.86 17.03 -3.77
N VAL A 91 -17.71 16.22 -4.80
CA VAL A 91 -18.52 16.21 -6.03
C VAL A 91 -18.75 14.76 -6.41
N ASN A 92 -20.03 14.42 -6.61
CA ASN A 92 -20.41 13.13 -7.20
C ASN A 92 -20.82 13.38 -8.66
N PRO A 93 -20.06 12.87 -9.64
CA PRO A 93 -20.41 13.08 -11.06
C PRO A 93 -21.75 12.43 -11.46
N TYR A 94 -22.26 11.53 -10.62
CA TYR A 94 -23.53 10.83 -10.83
C TYR A 94 -24.70 11.42 -10.04
N GLU A 95 -24.56 12.65 -9.50
CA GLU A 95 -25.61 13.29 -8.70
C GLU A 95 -26.96 13.42 -9.45
N SER A 96 -26.89 13.61 -10.77
CA SER A 96 -28.07 13.68 -11.64
C SER A 96 -28.51 12.33 -12.21
N SER A 97 -27.80 11.25 -11.89
CA SER A 97 -28.10 9.88 -12.34
C SER A 97 -29.13 9.21 -11.40
N ASN A 98 -29.38 7.92 -11.65
CA ASN A 98 -30.22 7.13 -10.77
C ASN A 98 -29.56 6.95 -9.38
N GLU A 99 -30.31 6.49 -8.39
CA GLU A 99 -29.82 6.33 -7.02
C GLU A 99 -28.72 5.27 -6.93
N GLN A 100 -28.80 4.22 -7.76
CA GLN A 100 -27.81 3.14 -7.79
C GLN A 100 -26.42 3.68 -8.17
N ASP A 101 -26.30 4.42 -9.29
CA ASP A 101 -25.02 4.98 -9.72
C ASP A 101 -24.42 5.94 -8.69
N ARG A 102 -25.26 6.72 -7.99
CA ARG A 102 -24.79 7.61 -6.91
C ARG A 102 -24.17 6.87 -5.74
N GLU A 103 -24.83 5.80 -5.31
CA GLU A 103 -24.36 4.98 -4.20
C GLU A 103 -23.14 4.14 -4.60
N ASP A 104 -23.15 3.55 -5.80
CA ASP A 104 -22.01 2.81 -6.36
C ASP A 104 -20.75 3.69 -6.41
N TYR A 105 -20.88 4.95 -6.84
CA TYR A 105 -19.77 5.88 -6.83
C TYR A 105 -19.24 6.15 -5.42
N LYS A 106 -20.11 6.36 -4.45
CA LYS A 106 -19.69 6.60 -3.06
C LYS A 106 -19.04 5.35 -2.44
N GLU A 107 -19.57 4.18 -2.72
CA GLU A 107 -19.00 2.92 -2.28
C GLU A 107 -17.61 2.71 -2.86
N GLY A 108 -17.47 2.86 -4.18
CA GLY A 108 -16.16 2.81 -4.84
C GLY A 108 -15.17 3.80 -4.25
N PHE A 109 -15.60 5.05 -3.99
CA PHE A 109 -14.74 6.07 -3.37
C PHE A 109 -14.22 5.64 -2.00
N ARG A 110 -15.08 5.08 -1.14
CA ARG A 110 -14.68 4.59 0.17
C ARG A 110 -13.71 3.41 0.07
N ASP A 111 -13.91 2.54 -0.90
CA ASP A 111 -13.06 1.35 -1.10
C ASP A 111 -11.69 1.70 -1.68
N GLY A 112 -11.62 2.69 -2.57
CA GLY A 112 -10.36 3.13 -3.16
C GLY A 112 -9.47 3.95 -2.22
N TYR A 113 -10.09 4.72 -1.33
CA TYR A 113 -9.38 5.67 -0.46
C TYR A 113 -8.26 5.04 0.38
N PRO A 114 -8.46 3.91 1.10
CA PRO A 114 -7.43 3.33 1.96
C PRO A 114 -6.18 2.91 1.21
N GLY A 115 -6.34 2.32 0.03
CA GLY A 115 -5.23 1.91 -0.83
C GLY A 115 -4.38 3.09 -1.27
N GLY A 116 -5.05 4.15 -1.72
CA GLY A 116 -4.40 5.41 -2.07
C GLY A 116 -3.65 6.02 -0.90
N TYR A 117 -4.28 6.11 0.25
CA TYR A 117 -3.68 6.67 1.46
C TYR A 117 -2.35 5.98 1.84
N VAL A 118 -2.36 4.65 1.91
CA VAL A 118 -1.15 3.87 2.21
C VAL A 118 -0.06 4.10 1.16
N ALA A 119 -0.43 4.21 -0.12
CA ALA A 119 0.53 4.49 -1.19
C ALA A 119 1.16 5.88 -1.05
N GLY A 120 0.35 6.90 -0.75
CA GLY A 120 0.81 8.26 -0.49
C GLY A 120 1.73 8.36 0.73
N TRP A 121 1.33 7.74 1.84
CA TRP A 121 2.13 7.71 3.06
C TRP A 121 3.50 7.05 2.82
N ARG A 122 3.54 5.89 2.14
CA ARG A 122 4.80 5.21 1.80
C ARG A 122 5.71 6.04 0.91
N LYS A 123 5.14 6.88 0.08
CA LYS A 123 5.90 7.77 -0.81
C LYS A 123 6.71 8.81 -0.03
N THR A 124 6.14 9.35 1.04
CA THR A 124 6.79 10.37 1.88
C THR A 124 7.60 9.80 3.04
N HIS A 125 7.30 8.54 3.45
CA HIS A 125 7.91 7.85 4.59
C HIS A 125 8.56 6.51 4.19
N PRO A 126 9.52 6.50 3.24
CA PRO A 126 10.07 5.24 2.69
C PRO A 126 10.88 4.43 3.71
N ILE A 127 11.52 5.09 4.67
CA ILE A 127 12.31 4.41 5.72
C ILE A 127 11.37 3.71 6.70
N GLU A 128 10.35 4.43 7.18
CA GLU A 128 9.34 3.91 8.09
C GLU A 128 8.55 2.76 7.46
N ALA A 129 8.18 2.89 6.21
CA ALA A 129 7.52 1.83 5.45
C ALA A 129 8.40 0.57 5.33
N THR A 130 9.71 0.73 5.12
CA THR A 130 10.66 -0.37 5.07
C THR A 130 10.80 -1.06 6.44
N LEU A 131 10.91 -0.27 7.52
CA LEU A 131 10.99 -0.80 8.88
C LEU A 131 9.71 -1.54 9.29
N GLN A 132 8.56 -1.03 8.93
CA GLN A 132 7.26 -1.68 9.18
C GLN A 132 7.18 -3.03 8.45
N TYR A 133 7.60 -3.09 7.19
CA TYR A 133 7.65 -4.33 6.42
C TYR A 133 8.61 -5.35 7.05
N LEU A 134 9.81 -4.91 7.45
CA LEU A 134 10.79 -5.78 8.13
C LEU A 134 10.24 -6.31 9.45
N TRP A 135 9.61 -5.45 10.25
CA TRP A 135 8.99 -5.85 11.51
C TRP A 135 7.91 -6.91 11.30
N TYR A 136 7.02 -6.69 10.33
CA TYR A 136 5.98 -7.67 9.98
C TYR A 136 6.59 -9.01 9.57
N THR A 137 7.61 -8.99 8.71
CA THR A 137 8.28 -10.21 8.22
C THR A 137 8.96 -10.98 9.37
N VAL A 138 9.67 -10.27 10.24
CA VAL A 138 10.34 -10.87 11.39
C VAL A 138 9.32 -11.45 12.38
N SER A 139 8.27 -10.71 12.70
CA SER A 139 7.20 -11.17 13.60
C SER A 139 6.51 -12.42 13.07
N SER A 140 6.14 -12.44 11.79
CA SER A 140 5.52 -13.59 11.14
C SER A 140 6.44 -14.82 11.15
N TRP A 141 7.73 -14.62 10.96
CA TRP A 141 8.70 -15.70 11.03
C TRP A 141 8.82 -16.28 12.47
N PHE A 142 8.84 -15.43 13.49
CA PHE A 142 8.83 -15.86 14.89
C PHE A 142 7.56 -16.64 15.22
N GLU A 143 6.38 -16.16 14.83
CA GLU A 143 5.12 -16.86 15.06
C GLU A 143 5.12 -18.25 14.39
N SER A 144 5.64 -18.35 13.17
CA SER A 144 5.78 -19.63 12.46
C SER A 144 6.66 -20.63 13.23
N LEU A 145 7.75 -20.16 13.86
CA LEU A 145 8.64 -21.03 14.65
C LEU A 145 7.95 -21.56 15.92
N PHE A 146 7.14 -20.74 16.58
CA PHE A 146 6.49 -21.13 17.83
C PHE A 146 5.24 -21.97 17.60
N ASN A 147 4.49 -21.73 16.51
CA ASN A 147 3.29 -22.49 16.19
C ASN A 147 3.58 -23.88 15.60
N ASN A 148 4.77 -24.10 15.05
CA ASN A 148 5.17 -25.40 14.48
C ASN A 148 5.77 -26.36 15.52
N SER A 149 5.78 -25.99 16.80
CA SER A 149 6.32 -26.79 17.93
C SER A 149 5.25 -27.55 18.73
N LYS A 150 4.04 -27.74 18.16
CA LYS A 150 2.99 -28.55 18.78
C LYS A 150 2.74 -29.84 18.03
#